data_5410592cd62648392323db6c2bde05b5
#
_entry.id   5410592cd62648392323db6c2bde05b5
#
_cell.length_a   1.000
_cell.length_b   1.000
_cell.length_c   1.000
_cell.angle_alpha   90.00
_cell.angle_beta   90.00
_cell.angle_gamma   90.00
#
_symmetry.space_group_name_H-M   'P 1'
#
loop_
_entity.id
_entity.type
_entity.pdbx_description
1 polymer ?
#
loop_
_entity_poly.entity_id
_entity_poly.type
_entity_poly.pdbx_seq_one_letter_code
_entity_poly.pdbx_strand_id
1 'polypeptide(L)'
;MVPRSRVTHGSILVMESHQCRNLYMRYENPMYMVEDSSAADLISDGRLQLGISRGSPEQVIDGWKYFGYGSEEHDANGAEAARRKTELYLQLLEGEGFAQPNPRPMFPNPPGLLRLEPTSEGLRQRIWWGAGSDATAVWAAQNGMNLMSSTLKNDESGEPFHVQQAKQLRAFTDAWDSEKWGFEPRTSISRSIIPITSDADRSYFVGGGDAEDQIGHIDETTRAIFGRSYVDEPDALIEQLRHDEAIAEADTLLITVPNQLGVAYCVHILESFAKHVAPSLGWKPNWEGPVEGDTIQQ
;
A
#
# COMPACT_ATOMS: atom_id res chain seq x y z
N MET A 1 10.26 -17.00 19.36
CA MET A 1 9.72 -16.37 18.15
C MET A 1 10.88 -15.64 17.49
N VAL A 2 11.36 -16.10 16.34
CA VAL A 2 12.48 -15.47 15.64
C VAL A 2 11.90 -14.28 14.89
N PRO A 3 12.43 -13.05 15.00
CA PRO A 3 11.96 -11.94 14.20
C PRO A 3 12.21 -12.26 12.73
N ARG A 4 11.15 -12.26 11.93
CA ARG A 4 11.21 -12.40 10.48
C ARG A 4 11.80 -11.10 9.89
N SER A 5 13.11 -11.02 9.79
CA SER A 5 13.76 -9.94 9.02
C SER A 5 13.61 -10.24 7.54
N ARG A 6 12.50 -9.85 6.93
CA ARG A 6 12.37 -9.83 5.48
C ARG A 6 12.91 -8.52 4.94
N VAL A 7 14.00 -8.61 4.24
CA VAL A 7 14.60 -7.49 3.50
C VAL A 7 13.75 -7.23 2.27
N THR A 8 13.17 -6.05 2.15
CA THR A 8 12.48 -5.63 0.93
C THR A 8 13.50 -5.27 -0.14
N HIS A 9 13.41 -5.98 -1.23
CA HIS A 9 14.24 -5.88 -2.41
C HIS A 9 13.70 -4.77 -3.32
N GLY A 10 14.52 -4.18 -4.16
CA GLY A 10 14.24 -3.05 -5.03
C GLY A 10 13.04 -3.18 -5.95
N SER A 11 11.87 -3.29 -5.37
CA SER A 11 10.56 -3.33 -6.05
C SER A 11 10.16 -1.94 -6.49
N ILE A 12 9.57 -1.83 -7.68
CA ILE A 12 8.94 -0.60 -8.12
C ILE A 12 7.56 -0.53 -7.47
N LEU A 13 7.41 0.28 -6.43
CA LEU A 13 6.12 0.58 -5.88
C LEU A 13 5.53 1.75 -6.67
N VAL A 14 4.50 1.50 -7.47
CA VAL A 14 3.78 2.59 -8.13
C VAL A 14 2.86 3.23 -7.11
N MET A 15 3.34 4.36 -6.59
CA MET A 15 2.59 5.20 -5.67
C MET A 15 2.64 6.62 -6.23
N GLU A 16 1.50 7.15 -6.63
CA GLU A 16 1.43 8.55 -7.05
C GLU A 16 1.81 9.50 -5.90
N SER A 17 2.69 10.44 -6.22
CA SER A 17 3.17 11.47 -5.30
C SER A 17 2.03 12.38 -4.85
N HIS A 18 1.79 12.46 -3.63
CA HIS A 18 1.13 13.44 -2.75
C HIS A 18 0.46 12.76 -1.56
N GLN A 19 1.19 12.02 -0.77
CA GLN A 19 0.74 11.08 0.27
C GLN A 19 0.51 9.69 -0.33
N CYS A 20 1.47 8.76 -0.22
CA CYS A 20 1.34 7.32 -0.54
C CYS A 20 -0.05 6.93 -1.11
N ARG A 21 -0.39 7.37 -2.31
CA ARG A 21 -1.72 7.19 -2.85
C ARG A 21 -1.76 5.91 -3.66
N ASN A 22 -2.50 4.96 -3.17
CA ASN A 22 -2.95 3.82 -3.96
C ASN A 22 -3.84 4.30 -5.10
N LEU A 23 -3.89 3.57 -6.21
CA LEU A 23 -4.88 3.79 -7.25
C LEU A 23 -6.30 3.67 -6.65
N TYR A 24 -7.18 4.58 -7.05
CA TYR A 24 -8.51 4.69 -6.47
C TYR A 24 -9.51 3.82 -7.20
N MET A 25 -9.69 2.59 -6.75
CA MET A 25 -10.55 1.60 -7.40
C MET A 25 -11.98 2.10 -7.67
N ARG A 26 -12.48 3.04 -6.90
CA ARG A 26 -13.81 3.61 -7.17
C ARG A 26 -13.91 4.35 -8.49
N TYR A 27 -12.78 4.86 -9.05
CA TYR A 27 -12.74 5.59 -10.31
C TYR A 27 -12.10 4.82 -11.46
N GLU A 28 -11.42 3.72 -11.16
CA GLU A 28 -10.74 2.93 -12.18
C GLU A 28 -11.72 2.04 -12.95
N ASN A 29 -11.39 1.76 -14.22
CA ASN A 29 -11.98 0.70 -14.98
C ASN A 29 -11.16 -0.58 -14.80
N PRO A 30 -11.72 -1.64 -14.21
CA PRO A 30 -10.95 -2.86 -13.91
C PRO A 30 -10.30 -3.50 -15.14
N MET A 31 -10.92 -3.42 -16.30
CA MET A 31 -10.38 -4.03 -17.54
C MET A 31 -9.14 -3.27 -18.03
N TYR A 32 -9.21 -1.96 -18.16
CA TYR A 32 -8.04 -1.15 -18.52
C TYR A 32 -6.92 -1.29 -17.50
N MET A 33 -7.28 -1.37 -16.23
CA MET A 33 -6.30 -1.53 -15.17
C MET A 33 -5.56 -2.87 -15.24
N VAL A 34 -6.21 -3.96 -15.66
CA VAL A 34 -5.54 -5.25 -15.91
C VAL A 34 -4.55 -5.13 -17.07
N GLU A 35 -4.96 -4.54 -18.18
CA GLU A 35 -4.09 -4.36 -19.36
C GLU A 35 -2.87 -3.50 -19.01
N ASP A 36 -3.09 -2.34 -18.37
CA ASP A 36 -2.03 -1.40 -18.01
C ASP A 36 -1.07 -1.97 -16.96
N SER A 37 -1.59 -2.58 -15.89
CA SER A 37 -0.75 -3.14 -14.84
C SER A 37 0.03 -4.37 -15.30
N SER A 38 -0.57 -5.23 -16.12
CA SER A 38 0.12 -6.38 -16.71
C SER A 38 1.22 -5.93 -17.68
N ALA A 39 0.94 -4.94 -18.53
CA ALA A 39 1.95 -4.38 -19.42
C ALA A 39 3.10 -3.73 -18.64
N ALA A 40 2.80 -2.95 -17.58
CA ALA A 40 3.81 -2.32 -16.73
C ALA A 40 4.67 -3.37 -16.01
N ASP A 41 4.07 -4.44 -15.54
CA ASP A 41 4.79 -5.52 -14.86
C ASP A 41 5.72 -6.27 -15.81
N LEU A 42 5.26 -6.60 -17.02
CA LEU A 42 6.10 -7.20 -18.06
C LEU A 42 7.27 -6.30 -18.46
N ILE A 43 7.03 -5.00 -18.63
CA ILE A 43 8.10 -4.02 -18.94
C ILE A 43 9.10 -3.92 -17.78
N SER A 44 8.65 -4.03 -16.56
CA SER A 44 9.49 -3.98 -15.37
C SER A 44 10.12 -5.32 -15.00
N ASP A 45 9.92 -6.38 -15.80
CA ASP A 45 10.44 -7.73 -15.54
C ASP A 45 9.98 -8.28 -14.17
N GLY A 46 8.66 -8.25 -13.92
CA GLY A 46 8.03 -8.79 -12.72
C GLY A 46 8.27 -8.00 -11.42
N ARG A 47 8.74 -6.75 -11.50
CA ARG A 47 9.09 -5.94 -10.33
C ARG A 47 7.97 -5.02 -9.83
N LEU A 48 6.83 -4.96 -10.53
CA LEU A 48 5.72 -4.10 -10.14
C LEU A 48 5.13 -4.54 -8.79
N GLN A 49 5.01 -3.59 -7.88
CA GLN A 49 4.25 -3.72 -6.63
C GLN A 49 3.12 -2.70 -6.71
N LEU A 50 1.89 -3.14 -6.92
CA LEU A 50 0.77 -2.24 -7.21
C LEU A 50 -0.11 -2.04 -5.98
N GLY A 51 -0.13 -0.81 -5.47
CA GLY A 51 -1.01 -0.40 -4.38
C GLY A 51 -2.36 0.09 -4.92
N ILE A 52 -3.43 -0.43 -4.37
CA ILE A 52 -4.81 -0.04 -4.66
C ILE A 52 -5.58 0.23 -3.38
N SER A 53 -6.60 1.06 -3.44
CA SER A 53 -7.48 1.36 -2.30
C SER A 53 -8.84 1.87 -2.76
N ARG A 54 -9.74 2.08 -1.81
CA ARG A 54 -10.96 2.85 -2.08
C ARG A 54 -10.64 4.27 -2.60
N GLY A 55 -9.60 4.87 -2.09
CA GLY A 55 -9.24 6.27 -2.25
C GLY A 55 -9.62 7.13 -1.04
N SER A 56 -9.04 8.31 -0.97
CA SER A 56 -9.33 9.32 0.06
C SER A 56 -10.77 9.83 -0.06
N PRO A 57 -11.34 10.41 1.00
CA PRO A 57 -12.60 11.15 0.92
C PRO A 57 -12.55 12.19 -0.18
N GLU A 58 -13.64 12.37 -0.90
CA GLU A 58 -13.72 13.36 -1.96
C GLU A 58 -13.79 14.79 -1.39
N GLN A 59 -13.04 15.69 -2.01
CA GLN A 59 -13.14 17.11 -1.75
C GLN A 59 -14.12 17.82 -2.71
N VAL A 60 -14.60 17.08 -3.70
CA VAL A 60 -15.50 17.59 -4.75
C VAL A 60 -16.86 16.91 -4.61
N ILE A 61 -17.92 17.70 -4.58
CA ILE A 61 -19.30 17.17 -4.56
C ILE A 61 -19.55 16.39 -5.85
N ASP A 62 -20.02 15.15 -5.72
CA ASP A 62 -20.33 14.26 -6.84
C ASP A 62 -19.16 14.07 -7.82
N GLY A 63 -17.93 13.97 -7.33
CA GLY A 63 -16.72 13.81 -8.14
C GLY A 63 -16.78 12.66 -9.13
N TRP A 64 -17.50 11.58 -8.78
CA TRP A 64 -17.74 10.42 -9.63
C TRP A 64 -18.34 10.77 -11.00
N LYS A 65 -19.14 11.83 -11.11
CA LYS A 65 -19.72 12.30 -12.38
C LYS A 65 -18.64 12.70 -13.39
N TYR A 66 -17.53 13.24 -12.93
CA TYR A 66 -16.41 13.66 -13.80
C TYR A 66 -15.63 12.44 -14.37
N PHE A 67 -15.80 11.28 -13.79
CA PHE A 67 -15.25 10.01 -14.29
C PHE A 67 -16.24 9.21 -15.13
N GLY A 68 -17.42 9.79 -15.46
CA GLY A 68 -18.41 9.17 -16.33
C GLY A 68 -19.29 8.10 -15.67
N TYR A 69 -19.27 8.00 -14.34
CA TYR A 69 -20.13 7.05 -13.62
C TYR A 69 -21.52 7.62 -13.35
N GLY A 70 -22.53 6.74 -13.32
CA GLY A 70 -23.88 7.06 -12.90
C GLY A 70 -24.07 6.95 -11.39
N SER A 71 -25.13 7.57 -10.87
CA SER A 71 -25.46 7.47 -9.42
C SER A 71 -25.75 6.05 -8.95
N GLU A 72 -26.14 5.17 -9.85
CA GLU A 72 -26.40 3.75 -9.56
C GLU A 72 -25.13 2.92 -9.35
N GLU A 73 -23.99 3.40 -9.89
CA GLU A 73 -22.70 2.75 -9.78
C GLU A 73 -21.92 3.22 -8.55
N HIS A 74 -22.37 4.29 -7.92
CA HIS A 74 -21.67 4.94 -6.82
C HIS A 74 -22.51 4.92 -5.54
N ASP A 75 -22.00 4.30 -4.49
CA ASP A 75 -22.52 4.38 -3.13
C ASP A 75 -22.00 5.65 -2.42
N ALA A 76 -22.63 6.03 -1.31
CA ALA A 76 -22.41 7.30 -0.63
C ALA A 76 -20.94 7.67 -0.36
N ASN A 77 -20.07 6.67 -0.14
CA ASN A 77 -18.63 6.87 0.11
C ASN A 77 -17.73 6.11 -0.88
N GLY A 78 -18.30 5.48 -1.90
CA GLY A 78 -17.58 4.71 -2.92
C GLY A 78 -16.94 3.41 -2.44
N ALA A 79 -17.28 2.91 -1.24
CA ALA A 79 -16.65 1.73 -0.67
C ALA A 79 -17.07 0.44 -1.38
N GLU A 80 -18.36 0.24 -1.58
CA GLU A 80 -18.89 -0.93 -2.26
C GLU A 80 -18.51 -0.96 -3.75
N ALA A 81 -18.56 0.21 -4.42
CA ALA A 81 -18.10 0.32 -5.79
C ALA A 81 -16.61 -0.06 -5.92
N ALA A 82 -15.77 0.43 -5.01
CA ALA A 82 -14.35 0.08 -4.99
C ALA A 82 -14.12 -1.43 -4.75
N ARG A 83 -14.86 -2.06 -3.83
CA ARG A 83 -14.78 -3.50 -3.57
C ARG A 83 -15.16 -4.33 -4.78
N ARG A 84 -16.34 -4.07 -5.37
CA ARG A 84 -16.79 -4.78 -6.58
C ARG A 84 -15.78 -4.67 -7.73
N LYS A 85 -15.24 -3.47 -7.98
CA LYS A 85 -14.23 -3.25 -9.01
C LYS A 85 -12.92 -3.95 -8.68
N THR A 86 -12.51 -3.98 -7.42
CA THR A 86 -11.31 -4.70 -6.99
C THR A 86 -11.48 -6.21 -7.18
N GLU A 87 -12.58 -6.79 -6.76
CA GLU A 87 -12.86 -8.21 -6.93
C GLU A 87 -12.84 -8.61 -8.40
N LEU A 88 -13.47 -7.81 -9.27
CA LEU A 88 -13.41 -8.03 -10.71
C LEU A 88 -11.98 -7.90 -11.26
N TYR A 89 -11.22 -6.88 -10.84
CA TYR A 89 -9.83 -6.69 -11.23
C TYR A 89 -8.97 -7.91 -10.84
N LEU A 90 -9.08 -8.38 -9.62
CA LEU A 90 -8.34 -9.53 -9.11
C LEU A 90 -8.68 -10.82 -9.89
N GLN A 91 -9.96 -11.03 -10.19
CA GLN A 91 -10.41 -12.17 -11.01
C GLN A 91 -9.83 -12.11 -12.44
N LEU A 92 -9.87 -10.93 -13.06
CA LEU A 92 -9.38 -10.75 -14.42
C LEU A 92 -7.84 -10.91 -14.53
N LEU A 93 -7.09 -10.57 -13.44
CA LEU A 93 -5.64 -10.78 -13.38
C LEU A 93 -5.25 -12.26 -13.41
N GLU A 94 -6.13 -13.17 -13.06
CA GLU A 94 -5.89 -14.62 -13.14
C GLU A 94 -5.83 -15.14 -14.57
N GLY A 95 -6.17 -14.29 -15.55
CA GLY A 95 -6.04 -14.59 -16.98
C GLY A 95 -7.12 -15.53 -17.51
N GLU A 96 -8.17 -15.80 -16.73
CA GLU A 96 -9.28 -16.63 -17.17
C GLU A 96 -10.17 -15.92 -18.20
N GLY A 97 -10.73 -16.70 -19.12
CA GLY A 97 -11.68 -16.19 -20.10
C GLY A 97 -13.02 -15.84 -19.44
N PHE A 98 -13.57 -14.68 -19.74
CA PHE A 98 -14.79 -14.16 -19.09
C PHE A 98 -15.87 -13.71 -20.09
N ALA A 99 -15.49 -13.36 -21.34
CA ALA A 99 -16.41 -12.79 -22.32
C ALA A 99 -16.71 -13.74 -23.47
N GLN A 100 -17.99 -13.85 -23.83
CA GLN A 100 -18.40 -14.61 -25.00
C GLN A 100 -17.93 -13.91 -26.27
N PRO A 101 -17.21 -14.61 -27.18
CA PRO A 101 -16.84 -14.05 -28.47
C PRO A 101 -18.06 -13.77 -29.34
N ASN A 102 -17.97 -12.72 -30.17
CA ASN A 102 -18.99 -12.48 -31.17
C ASN A 102 -19.06 -13.71 -32.14
N PRO A 103 -20.24 -14.30 -32.34
CA PRO A 103 -20.38 -15.46 -33.23
C PRO A 103 -20.04 -15.14 -34.68
N ARG A 104 -19.95 -13.87 -35.06
CA ARG A 104 -19.56 -13.40 -36.39
C ARG A 104 -18.47 -12.34 -36.28
N PRO A 105 -17.27 -12.71 -35.79
CA PRO A 105 -16.17 -11.74 -35.63
C PRO A 105 -15.61 -11.33 -37.01
N MET A 106 -15.05 -10.12 -37.07
CA MET A 106 -14.32 -9.67 -38.28
C MET A 106 -13.06 -10.51 -38.51
N PHE A 107 -12.40 -10.92 -37.43
CA PHE A 107 -11.24 -11.81 -37.46
C PHE A 107 -11.49 -13.04 -36.60
N PRO A 108 -10.88 -14.20 -36.91
CA PRO A 108 -11.02 -15.40 -36.10
C PRO A 108 -10.61 -15.15 -34.65
N ASN A 109 -11.47 -15.51 -33.69
CA ASN A 109 -11.15 -15.52 -32.28
C ASN A 109 -10.52 -16.86 -31.87
N PRO A 110 -9.67 -16.88 -30.82
CA PRO A 110 -9.31 -18.13 -30.17
C PRO A 110 -10.54 -18.89 -29.70
N PRO A 111 -10.48 -20.22 -29.61
CA PRO A 111 -11.60 -21.01 -29.09
C PRO A 111 -11.80 -20.71 -27.59
N GLY A 112 -13.07 -20.69 -27.13
CA GLY A 112 -13.45 -20.45 -25.74
C GLY A 112 -13.83 -19.01 -25.45
N LEU A 113 -13.83 -18.66 -24.17
CA LEU A 113 -14.09 -17.29 -23.72
C LEU A 113 -12.89 -16.38 -24.00
N LEU A 114 -13.17 -15.13 -24.31
CA LEU A 114 -12.14 -14.10 -24.47
C LEU A 114 -11.64 -13.67 -23.08
N ARG A 115 -10.34 -13.41 -23.01
CA ARG A 115 -9.63 -12.90 -21.84
C ARG A 115 -8.94 -11.57 -22.16
N LEU A 116 -8.47 -10.89 -21.15
CA LEU A 116 -7.64 -9.68 -21.33
C LEU A 116 -6.19 -10.08 -21.61
N GLU A 117 -5.52 -9.31 -22.44
CA GLU A 117 -4.11 -9.43 -22.78
C GLU A 117 -3.45 -8.04 -22.75
N PRO A 118 -2.17 -7.90 -22.31
CA PRO A 118 -1.33 -9.02 -21.90
C PRO A 118 -1.67 -9.52 -20.49
N THR A 119 -1.24 -10.75 -20.16
CA THR A 119 -1.24 -11.27 -18.80
C THR A 119 0.19 -11.28 -18.25
N SER A 120 0.37 -10.97 -16.97
CA SER A 120 1.65 -11.07 -16.30
C SER A 120 1.57 -12.06 -15.14
N GLU A 121 2.31 -13.17 -15.28
CA GLU A 121 2.34 -14.22 -14.26
C GLU A 121 2.91 -13.69 -12.94
N GLY A 122 2.25 -14.04 -11.83
CA GLY A 122 2.66 -13.63 -10.48
C GLY A 122 2.30 -12.19 -10.10
N LEU A 123 1.79 -11.34 -11.01
CA LEU A 123 1.35 -9.99 -10.64
C LEU A 123 0.26 -10.01 -9.55
N ARG A 124 -0.63 -11.00 -9.60
CA ARG A 124 -1.70 -11.21 -8.62
C ARG A 124 -1.19 -11.24 -7.17
N GLN A 125 0.00 -11.76 -6.92
CA GLN A 125 0.64 -11.85 -5.60
C GLN A 125 1.32 -10.54 -5.17
N ARG A 126 1.39 -9.55 -6.07
CA ARG A 126 2.05 -8.26 -5.84
C ARG A 126 1.07 -7.08 -5.76
N ILE A 127 -0.22 -7.40 -5.58
CA ILE A 127 -1.26 -6.40 -5.34
C ILE A 127 -1.32 -6.09 -3.85
N TRP A 128 -1.38 -4.81 -3.52
CA TRP A 128 -1.45 -4.29 -2.15
C TRP A 128 -2.73 -3.52 -1.94
N TRP A 129 -3.39 -3.76 -0.82
CA TRP A 129 -4.57 -2.99 -0.43
C TRP A 129 -4.26 -1.98 0.66
N GLY A 130 -4.60 -0.71 0.41
CA GLY A 130 -4.53 0.36 1.41
C GLY A 130 -5.74 0.33 2.33
N ALA A 131 -5.53 -0.07 3.59
CA ALA A 131 -6.60 -0.23 4.58
C ALA A 131 -6.54 0.85 5.67
N GLY A 132 -7.68 1.52 5.89
CA GLY A 132 -7.87 2.48 6.99
C GLY A 132 -8.60 1.90 8.20
N SER A 133 -9.12 0.66 8.16
CA SER A 133 -9.82 -0.01 9.26
C SER A 133 -9.45 -1.48 9.36
N ASP A 134 -9.68 -2.10 10.52
CA ASP A 134 -9.40 -3.53 10.72
C ASP A 134 -10.28 -4.40 9.83
N ALA A 135 -11.54 -4.04 9.65
CA ALA A 135 -12.45 -4.75 8.75
C ALA A 135 -11.98 -4.78 7.29
N THR A 136 -11.37 -3.68 6.80
CA THR A 136 -10.82 -3.65 5.43
C THR A 136 -9.49 -4.38 5.31
N ALA A 137 -8.71 -4.49 6.38
CA ALA A 137 -7.52 -5.33 6.42
C ALA A 137 -7.88 -6.83 6.34
N VAL A 138 -8.87 -7.27 7.12
CA VAL A 138 -9.40 -8.64 7.06
C VAL A 138 -9.94 -8.95 5.66
N TRP A 139 -10.71 -8.03 5.06
CA TRP A 139 -11.21 -8.20 3.70
C TRP A 139 -10.07 -8.32 2.67
N ALA A 140 -8.98 -7.58 2.83
CA ALA A 140 -7.80 -7.70 1.96
C ALA A 140 -7.17 -9.10 2.05
N ALA A 141 -7.01 -9.66 3.26
CA ALA A 141 -6.53 -11.02 3.47
C ALA A 141 -7.43 -12.06 2.81
N GLN A 142 -8.75 -11.93 2.97
CA GLN A 142 -9.75 -12.82 2.39
C GLN A 142 -9.75 -12.80 0.85
N ASN A 143 -9.23 -11.73 0.25
CA ASN A 143 -9.07 -11.57 -1.19
C ASN A 143 -7.63 -11.77 -1.68
N GLY A 144 -6.71 -12.25 -0.84
CA GLY A 144 -5.33 -12.57 -1.22
C GLY A 144 -4.51 -11.37 -1.67
N MET A 145 -4.72 -10.20 -1.08
CA MET A 145 -3.92 -9.00 -1.31
C MET A 145 -2.97 -8.78 -0.14
N ASN A 146 -1.78 -8.24 -0.41
CA ASN A 146 -0.90 -7.74 0.64
C ASN A 146 -1.51 -6.51 1.33
N LEU A 147 -1.12 -6.24 2.55
CA LEU A 147 -1.66 -5.13 3.32
C LEU A 147 -0.72 -3.92 3.34
N MET A 148 -1.27 -2.76 3.01
CA MET A 148 -0.65 -1.47 3.26
C MET A 148 -1.46 -0.71 4.31
N SER A 149 -0.92 -0.57 5.52
CA SER A 149 -1.47 0.29 6.55
C SER A 149 -0.82 1.67 6.45
N SER A 150 -1.63 2.70 6.18
CA SER A 150 -1.14 4.04 5.88
C SER A 150 -0.82 4.86 7.13
N THR A 151 -0.44 6.13 6.95
CA THR A 151 -0.23 7.10 8.03
C THR A 151 -1.53 7.58 8.70
N LEU A 152 -2.67 7.10 8.21
CA LEU A 152 -4.01 7.43 8.68
C LEU A 152 -4.81 6.14 8.92
N LYS A 153 -5.46 6.04 10.07
CA LYS A 153 -6.39 4.97 10.41
C LYS A 153 -7.67 5.53 11.02
N ASN A 154 -8.78 4.84 10.85
CA ASN A 154 -9.96 5.10 11.66
C ASN A 154 -9.61 4.87 13.12
N ASP A 155 -9.93 5.82 13.99
CA ASP A 155 -9.69 5.67 15.43
C ASP A 155 -10.80 4.84 16.07
N GLU A 156 -10.52 3.54 16.23
CA GLU A 156 -11.49 2.55 16.69
C GLU A 156 -11.40 2.30 18.20
N SER A 157 -10.28 2.65 18.85
CA SER A 157 -10.05 2.29 20.26
C SER A 157 -9.55 3.41 21.17
N GLY A 158 -9.12 4.54 20.60
CA GLY A 158 -8.49 5.63 21.36
C GLY A 158 -7.06 5.32 21.87
N GLU A 159 -6.48 4.19 21.45
CA GLU A 159 -5.09 3.81 21.76
C GLU A 159 -4.12 4.56 20.85
N PRO A 160 -2.81 4.58 21.16
CA PRO A 160 -1.80 5.15 20.28
C PRO A 160 -1.84 4.55 18.87
N PHE A 161 -1.53 5.36 17.87
CA PHE A 161 -1.61 4.97 16.46
C PHE A 161 -0.84 3.68 16.15
N HIS A 162 0.40 3.55 16.63
CA HIS A 162 1.22 2.36 16.38
C HIS A 162 0.62 1.08 16.99
N VAL A 163 -0.07 1.19 18.13
CA VAL A 163 -0.76 0.06 18.78
C VAL A 163 -1.96 -0.38 17.94
N GLN A 164 -2.77 0.59 17.49
CA GLN A 164 -3.92 0.31 16.62
C GLN A 164 -3.47 -0.29 15.27
N GLN A 165 -2.36 0.18 14.69
CA GLN A 165 -1.81 -0.43 13.48
C GLN A 165 -1.30 -1.85 13.71
N ALA A 166 -0.56 -2.10 14.79
CA ALA A 166 -0.10 -3.45 15.12
C ALA A 166 -1.28 -4.43 15.26
N LYS A 167 -2.39 -4.01 15.86
CA LYS A 167 -3.63 -4.81 15.92
C LYS A 167 -4.20 -5.09 14.53
N GLN A 168 -4.20 -4.09 13.66
CA GLN A 168 -4.66 -4.24 12.28
C GLN A 168 -3.79 -5.24 11.50
N LEU A 169 -2.46 -5.19 11.65
CA LEU A 169 -1.55 -6.14 11.02
C LEU A 169 -1.80 -7.58 11.51
N ARG A 170 -2.01 -7.76 12.81
CA ARG A 170 -2.34 -9.07 13.38
C ARG A 170 -3.69 -9.58 12.86
N ALA A 171 -4.73 -8.75 12.85
CA ALA A 171 -6.05 -9.12 12.33
C ALA A 171 -5.99 -9.53 10.85
N PHE A 172 -5.17 -8.87 10.04
CA PHE A 172 -4.90 -9.26 8.66
C PHE A 172 -4.20 -10.61 8.58
N THR A 173 -3.13 -10.83 9.36
CA THR A 173 -2.37 -12.07 9.34
C THR A 173 -3.21 -13.26 9.82
N ASP A 174 -4.02 -13.07 10.86
CA ASP A 174 -4.92 -14.11 11.38
C ASP A 174 -6.01 -14.51 10.38
N ALA A 175 -6.41 -13.58 9.51
CA ALA A 175 -7.42 -13.81 8.47
C ALA A 175 -6.85 -14.37 7.16
N TRP A 176 -5.52 -14.47 7.03
CA TRP A 176 -4.87 -14.97 5.83
C TRP A 176 -4.95 -16.49 5.73
N ASP A 177 -5.34 -16.97 4.56
CA ASP A 177 -5.39 -18.41 4.24
C ASP A 177 -4.25 -18.78 3.27
N SER A 178 -3.13 -19.23 3.84
CA SER A 178 -1.93 -19.63 3.08
C SER A 178 -2.18 -20.84 2.17
N GLU A 179 -3.08 -21.76 2.55
CA GLU A 179 -3.43 -22.91 1.72
C GLU A 179 -4.19 -22.48 0.46
N LYS A 180 -5.12 -21.53 0.62
CA LYS A 180 -5.91 -21.00 -0.48
C LYS A 180 -5.06 -20.18 -1.46
N TRP A 181 -4.16 -19.32 -0.94
CA TRP A 181 -3.44 -18.36 -1.77
C TRP A 181 -2.11 -18.89 -2.29
N GLY A 182 -1.51 -19.89 -1.65
CA GLY A 182 -0.25 -20.53 -2.08
C GLY A 182 0.99 -19.64 -1.93
N PHE A 183 0.89 -18.49 -1.24
CA PHE A 183 2.02 -17.61 -0.94
C PHE A 183 1.86 -16.95 0.43
N GLU A 184 2.97 -16.47 0.99
CA GLU A 184 2.97 -15.75 2.25
C GLU A 184 2.57 -14.30 2.07
N PRO A 185 1.69 -13.77 2.93
CA PRO A 185 1.27 -12.37 2.86
C PRO A 185 2.40 -11.43 3.27
N ARG A 186 2.37 -10.21 2.74
CA ARG A 186 3.27 -9.15 3.16
C ARG A 186 2.48 -7.98 3.72
N THR A 187 3.08 -7.32 4.71
CA THR A 187 2.52 -6.16 5.37
C THR A 187 3.45 -4.96 5.26
N SER A 188 2.90 -3.77 5.11
CA SER A 188 3.65 -2.54 5.13
C SER A 188 2.98 -1.46 5.96
N ILE A 189 3.80 -0.62 6.56
CA ILE A 189 3.39 0.59 7.26
C ILE A 189 4.18 1.79 6.75
N SER A 190 3.61 2.98 6.94
CA SER A 190 4.27 4.23 6.57
C SER A 190 4.60 5.06 7.80
N ARG A 191 5.81 5.67 7.80
CA ARG A 191 6.24 6.63 8.84
C ARG A 191 6.92 7.84 8.21
N SER A 192 6.66 9.01 8.78
CA SER A 192 7.45 10.21 8.53
C SER A 192 8.64 10.19 9.49
N ILE A 193 9.85 9.94 8.96
CA ILE A 193 11.08 9.81 9.76
C ILE A 193 12.12 10.77 9.19
N ILE A 194 12.58 11.70 10.03
CA ILE A 194 13.52 12.75 9.64
C ILE A 194 14.70 12.72 10.63
N PRO A 195 15.83 12.09 10.26
CA PRO A 195 17.02 12.09 11.09
C PRO A 195 17.69 13.48 11.10
N ILE A 196 17.95 13.99 12.27
CA ILE A 196 18.69 15.24 12.48
C ILE A 196 20.20 14.94 12.53
N THR A 197 20.88 15.17 11.42
CA THR A 197 22.32 14.84 11.27
C THR A 197 23.19 16.08 11.10
N SER A 198 22.57 17.27 10.99
CA SER A 198 23.27 18.54 10.81
C SER A 198 22.57 19.70 11.53
N ASP A 199 23.27 20.81 11.70
CA ASP A 199 22.68 22.06 12.23
C ASP A 199 21.60 22.63 11.30
N ALA A 200 21.72 22.37 9.99
CA ALA A 200 20.72 22.75 9.01
C ALA A 200 19.41 21.96 9.25
N ASP A 201 19.50 20.63 9.46
CA ASP A 201 18.34 19.80 9.79
C ASP A 201 17.68 20.28 11.07
N ARG A 202 18.52 20.56 12.09
CA ARG A 202 18.03 21.08 13.38
C ARG A 202 17.26 22.39 13.22
N SER A 203 17.79 23.30 12.41
CA SER A 203 17.15 24.61 12.16
C SER A 203 15.84 24.47 11.40
N TYR A 204 15.74 23.46 10.54
CA TYR A 204 14.57 23.25 9.68
C TYR A 204 13.44 22.53 10.40
N PHE A 205 13.74 21.51 11.20
CA PHE A 205 12.75 20.56 11.72
C PHE A 205 12.54 20.60 13.23
N VAL A 206 13.49 21.06 14.01
CA VAL A 206 13.31 21.12 15.46
C VAL A 206 12.30 22.21 15.83
N GLY A 207 11.19 21.78 16.39
CA GLY A 207 10.05 22.65 16.75
C GLY A 207 8.91 22.69 15.74
N GLY A 208 9.01 21.95 14.61
CA GLY A 208 7.99 21.91 13.57
C GLY A 208 7.32 20.53 13.33
N GLY A 209 7.75 19.49 14.05
CA GLY A 209 7.13 18.16 13.91
C GLY A 209 6.05 17.92 14.96
N ASP A 210 5.02 17.17 14.58
CA ASP A 210 4.02 16.71 15.53
C ASP A 210 4.63 15.60 16.38
N ALA A 211 4.91 15.92 17.63
CA ALA A 211 5.51 14.99 18.60
C ALA A 211 4.52 13.90 19.07
N GLU A 212 3.23 14.08 18.81
CA GLU A 212 2.14 13.19 19.20
C GLU A 212 1.26 12.83 18.00
N ASP A 213 0.53 11.74 18.16
CA ASP A 213 -0.49 11.34 17.18
C ASP A 213 -1.58 12.41 17.08
N GLN A 214 -1.98 12.75 15.86
CA GLN A 214 -3.02 13.73 15.62
C GLN A 214 -4.38 13.06 15.47
N ILE A 215 -5.39 13.66 16.04
CA ILE A 215 -6.77 13.20 15.93
C ILE A 215 -7.56 14.19 15.07
N GLY A 216 -8.25 13.66 14.06
CA GLY A 216 -9.10 14.43 13.16
C GLY A 216 -10.37 13.67 12.81
N HIS A 217 -11.08 14.15 11.80
CA HIS A 217 -12.26 13.50 11.26
C HIS A 217 -12.12 13.35 9.74
N ILE A 218 -12.44 12.15 9.23
CA ILE A 218 -12.48 11.89 7.79
C ILE A 218 -13.79 12.43 7.21
N ASP A 219 -14.87 12.27 7.96
CA ASP A 219 -16.22 12.78 7.68
C ASP A 219 -16.92 13.13 9.01
N GLU A 220 -18.20 13.53 8.97
CA GLU A 220 -18.96 13.96 10.15
C GLU A 220 -19.04 12.88 11.27
N THR A 221 -18.86 11.62 10.94
CA THR A 221 -19.06 10.48 11.84
C THR A 221 -17.79 9.67 12.10
N THR A 222 -16.80 9.75 11.24
CA THR A 222 -15.60 8.92 11.28
C THR A 222 -14.43 9.69 11.86
N ARG A 223 -14.08 9.36 13.10
CA ARG A 223 -12.85 9.85 13.75
C ARG A 223 -11.65 9.15 13.14
N ALA A 224 -10.58 9.89 12.93
CA ALA A 224 -9.34 9.39 12.38
C ALA A 224 -8.17 9.72 13.30
N ILE A 225 -7.21 8.83 13.35
CA ILE A 225 -5.91 9.04 13.98
C ILE A 225 -4.81 9.04 12.94
N PHE A 226 -3.91 10.01 13.02
CA PHE A 226 -2.74 10.17 12.18
C PHE A 226 -1.50 9.90 13.01
N GLY A 227 -0.60 9.09 12.48
CA GLY A 227 0.66 8.81 13.15
C GLY A 227 1.56 10.04 13.21
N ARG A 228 2.23 10.18 14.34
CA ARG A 228 3.20 11.24 14.57
C ARG A 228 4.37 11.18 13.57
N SER A 229 5.05 12.31 13.41
CA SER A 229 6.35 12.38 12.75
C SER A 229 7.48 12.10 13.77
N TYR A 230 8.44 11.28 13.35
CA TYR A 230 9.65 10.96 14.11
C TYR A 230 10.77 11.90 13.65
N VAL A 231 11.09 12.90 14.46
CA VAL A 231 12.11 13.92 14.13
C VAL A 231 13.06 14.04 15.31
N ASP A 232 14.25 13.46 15.19
CA ASP A 232 15.23 13.48 16.27
C ASP A 232 16.64 13.11 15.75
N GLU A 233 17.64 13.15 16.62
CA GLU A 233 18.96 12.57 16.35
C GLU A 233 18.88 11.05 16.15
N PRO A 234 19.78 10.45 15.35
CA PRO A 234 19.69 9.04 14.97
C PRO A 234 19.52 8.06 16.15
N ASP A 235 20.27 8.22 17.23
CA ASP A 235 20.21 7.32 18.38
C ASP A 235 18.84 7.40 19.08
N ALA A 236 18.29 8.61 19.23
CA ALA A 236 16.97 8.81 19.82
C ALA A 236 15.86 8.25 18.90
N LEU A 237 15.99 8.42 17.57
CA LEU A 237 15.09 7.81 16.59
C LEU A 237 15.09 6.29 16.68
N ILE A 238 16.25 5.67 16.78
CA ILE A 238 16.37 4.20 16.89
C ILE A 238 15.60 3.71 18.12
N GLU A 239 15.76 4.38 19.26
CA GLU A 239 15.01 4.01 20.48
C GLU A 239 13.51 4.22 20.34
N GLN A 240 13.07 5.33 19.75
CA GLN A 240 11.66 5.61 19.50
C GLN A 240 11.03 4.58 18.53
N LEU A 241 11.73 4.24 17.44
CA LEU A 241 11.23 3.31 16.43
C LEU A 241 11.20 1.86 16.94
N ARG A 242 12.08 1.48 17.86
CA ARG A 242 12.03 0.18 18.54
C ARG A 242 10.81 0.00 19.46
N HIS A 243 10.24 1.10 19.92
CA HIS A 243 9.02 1.10 20.75
C HIS A 243 7.74 1.19 19.90
N ASP A 244 7.85 1.36 18.58
CA ASP A 244 6.71 1.34 17.69
C ASP A 244 6.31 -0.10 17.39
N GLU A 245 5.19 -0.55 17.97
CA GLU A 245 4.71 -1.93 17.84
C GLU A 245 4.44 -2.32 16.39
N ALA A 246 3.94 -1.39 15.56
CA ALA A 246 3.64 -1.67 14.17
C ALA A 246 4.91 -1.87 13.32
N ILE A 247 6.01 -1.17 13.63
CA ILE A 247 7.32 -1.41 13.00
C ILE A 247 7.83 -2.83 13.33
N ALA A 248 7.62 -3.28 14.56
CA ALA A 248 8.04 -4.63 14.97
C ALA A 248 7.24 -5.76 14.29
N GLU A 249 5.98 -5.49 13.91
CA GLU A 249 5.08 -6.45 13.27
C GLU A 249 5.15 -6.46 11.73
N ALA A 250 5.48 -5.31 11.12
CA ALA A 250 5.43 -5.15 9.66
C ALA A 250 6.66 -5.74 8.95
N ASP A 251 6.45 -6.26 7.75
CA ASP A 251 7.54 -6.72 6.88
C ASP A 251 8.26 -5.56 6.18
N THR A 252 7.54 -4.45 5.94
CA THR A 252 8.03 -3.32 5.16
C THR A 252 7.73 -2.00 5.86
N LEU A 253 8.76 -1.17 5.99
CA LEU A 253 8.63 0.21 6.43
C LEU A 253 8.80 1.16 5.24
N LEU A 254 7.76 1.94 4.95
CA LEU A 254 7.78 3.00 3.95
C LEU A 254 8.11 4.33 4.62
N ILE A 255 9.14 5.00 4.11
CA ILE A 255 9.52 6.32 4.61
C ILE A 255 8.81 7.38 3.76
N THR A 256 8.00 8.20 4.43
CA THR A 256 7.40 9.37 3.79
C THR A 256 8.31 10.59 3.97
N VAL A 257 8.55 11.30 2.88
CA VAL A 257 9.35 12.53 2.87
C VAL A 257 8.49 13.72 2.47
N PRO A 258 8.72 14.91 3.05
CA PRO A 258 7.98 16.10 2.67
C PRO A 258 8.26 16.52 1.22
N ASN A 259 7.21 16.61 0.40
CA ASN A 259 7.35 16.96 -1.03
C ASN A 259 7.77 18.41 -1.28
N GLN A 260 7.62 19.30 -0.28
CA GLN A 260 7.94 20.72 -0.36
C GLN A 260 9.44 21.01 -0.30
N LEU A 261 10.26 20.05 0.14
CA LEU A 261 11.69 20.27 0.40
C LEU A 261 12.56 20.15 -0.84
N GLY A 262 12.03 19.70 -1.96
CA GLY A 262 12.79 19.45 -3.17
C GLY A 262 13.61 18.16 -3.11
N VAL A 263 14.05 17.70 -4.29
CA VAL A 263 14.67 16.37 -4.47
C VAL A 263 15.95 16.23 -3.65
N ALA A 264 16.84 17.24 -3.67
CA ALA A 264 18.12 17.15 -2.97
C ALA A 264 17.96 16.93 -1.46
N TYR A 265 16.97 17.58 -0.85
CA TYR A 265 16.74 17.42 0.59
C TYR A 265 16.03 16.09 0.91
N CYS A 266 15.11 15.64 0.06
CA CYS A 266 14.52 14.32 0.20
C CYS A 266 15.56 13.20 0.12
N VAL A 267 16.52 13.31 -0.80
CA VAL A 267 17.68 12.39 -0.90
C VAL A 267 18.50 12.42 0.38
N HIS A 268 18.80 13.62 0.92
CA HIS A 268 19.53 13.76 2.18
C HIS A 268 18.83 13.05 3.36
N ILE A 269 17.51 13.20 3.50
CA ILE A 269 16.72 12.51 4.54
C ILE A 269 16.83 10.99 4.38
N LEU A 270 16.61 10.47 3.17
CA LEU A 270 16.64 9.04 2.89
C LEU A 270 18.06 8.44 3.10
N GLU A 271 19.10 9.12 2.66
CA GLU A 271 20.49 8.72 2.89
C GLU A 271 20.83 8.73 4.39
N SER A 272 20.41 9.76 5.11
CA SER A 272 20.61 9.87 6.56
C SER A 272 19.91 8.74 7.30
N PHE A 273 18.68 8.42 6.94
CA PHE A 273 17.96 7.28 7.50
C PHE A 273 18.66 5.96 7.19
N ALA A 274 18.97 5.70 5.91
CA ALA A 274 19.58 4.45 5.46
C ALA A 274 20.96 4.21 6.11
N LYS A 275 21.71 5.28 6.36
CA LYS A 275 23.07 5.20 6.90
C LYS A 275 23.09 5.11 8.43
N HIS A 276 22.24 5.88 9.12
CA HIS A 276 22.38 6.08 10.56
C HIS A 276 21.30 5.39 11.39
N VAL A 277 20.12 5.07 10.83
CA VAL A 277 18.98 4.52 11.56
C VAL A 277 18.65 3.11 11.11
N ALA A 278 18.44 2.90 9.82
CA ALA A 278 17.93 1.66 9.27
C ALA A 278 18.74 0.40 9.63
N PRO A 279 20.10 0.42 9.65
CA PRO A 279 20.87 -0.77 10.04
C PRO A 279 20.60 -1.24 11.47
N SER A 280 20.34 -0.31 12.39
CA SER A 280 20.01 -0.62 13.80
C SER A 280 18.60 -1.21 13.98
N LEU A 281 17.75 -1.08 12.94
CA LEU A 281 16.44 -1.72 12.84
C LEU A 281 16.49 -3.05 12.07
N GLY A 282 17.68 -3.51 11.66
CA GLY A 282 17.89 -4.77 10.96
C GLY A 282 17.89 -4.69 9.44
N TRP A 283 17.70 -3.49 8.87
CA TRP A 283 17.73 -3.30 7.42
C TRP A 283 19.15 -3.49 6.84
N LYS A 284 19.21 -4.14 5.68
CA LYS A 284 20.45 -4.29 4.90
C LYS A 284 20.18 -3.86 3.46
N PRO A 285 21.11 -3.14 2.82
CA PRO A 285 20.98 -2.82 1.40
C PRO A 285 20.87 -4.10 0.57
N ASN A 286 19.94 -4.11 -0.37
CA ASN A 286 19.86 -5.18 -1.35
C ASN A 286 20.60 -4.79 -2.63
N TRP A 287 21.61 -5.55 -2.98
CA TRP A 287 22.42 -5.37 -4.18
C TRP A 287 22.14 -6.43 -5.25
N GLU A 288 21.33 -7.44 -4.94
CA GLU A 288 21.06 -8.58 -5.82
C GLU A 288 19.81 -8.38 -6.70
N GLY A 289 19.11 -7.27 -6.52
CA GLY A 289 17.87 -6.96 -7.25
C GLY A 289 16.62 -7.54 -6.57
N PRO A 290 15.47 -7.52 -7.24
CA PRO A 290 14.23 -8.01 -6.67
C PRO A 290 14.32 -9.52 -6.41
N VAL A 291 13.99 -9.94 -5.20
CA VAL A 291 13.77 -11.35 -4.88
C VAL A 291 12.28 -11.63 -5.04
N GLU A 292 11.96 -12.66 -5.78
CA GLU A 292 10.59 -13.19 -5.82
C GLU A 292 10.18 -13.58 -4.40
N GLY A 293 8.93 -13.28 -4.03
CA GLY A 293 8.41 -13.70 -2.74
C GLY A 293 8.54 -15.22 -2.62
N ASP A 294 8.91 -15.72 -1.45
CA ASP A 294 9.03 -17.15 -1.19
C ASP A 294 7.76 -17.88 -1.62
N THR A 295 7.81 -18.53 -2.76
CA THR A 295 6.80 -19.50 -3.15
C THR A 295 6.86 -20.64 -2.16
N ILE A 296 5.75 -20.97 -1.54
CA ILE A 296 5.65 -22.18 -0.70
C ILE A 296 5.92 -23.34 -1.64
N GLN A 297 7.09 -23.94 -1.54
CA GLN A 297 7.37 -25.20 -2.24
C GLN A 297 6.42 -26.24 -1.64
N GLN A 298 5.49 -26.73 -2.45
CA GLN A 298 4.61 -27.85 -2.14
C GLN A 298 5.40 -29.15 -2.08
#